data_96419fc2a8b127d7c9ee7eb873dd3507
#
_entry.id   96419fc2a8b127d7c9ee7eb873dd3507
#
_cell.length_a   1.000
_cell.length_b   1.000
_cell.length_c   1.000
_cell.angle_alpha   90.00
_cell.angle_beta   90.00
_cell.angle_gamma   90.00
#
_symmetry.space_group_name_H-M   'P 1'
#
loop_
_entity.id
_entity.type
_entity.pdbx_description
1 polymer ?
#
loop_
_entity_poly.entity_id
_entity_poly.type
_entity_poly.pdbx_seq_one_letter_code
_entity_poly.pdbx_strand_id
1 'polypeptide(L)'
;PTHTPAVGRCEQQAEHWWAAVCETVRELCIDPEIAQRVSAISLSTQGGTVVPVDDSAAALRPAIVWNDLRCKDEAAGFVQELGDAAQMYEKTGWALSAGLPAMQLRWLRDHEPQTFARAARFLTVPDYISLMLTGIAAIDPSNAGINQLYDIRRGCYDSALLQFAGA
;
A
#
# COMPACT_ATOMS: atom_id res chain seq x y z
N PRO A 1 15.26 -6.01 -0.71
CA PRO A 1 16.14 -4.86 -0.42
C PRO A 1 15.42 -3.54 -0.65
N THR A 2 15.71 -2.56 0.19
CA THR A 2 15.23 -1.19 0.03
C THR A 2 16.24 -0.42 -0.81
N HIS A 3 15.77 0.38 -1.76
CA HIS A 3 16.57 1.24 -2.61
C HIS A 3 16.28 2.70 -2.28
N THR A 4 17.32 3.53 -2.26
CA THR A 4 17.23 4.97 -1.98
C THR A 4 17.70 5.75 -3.21
N PRO A 5 16.83 5.99 -4.21
CA PRO A 5 17.23 6.60 -5.48
C PRO A 5 17.65 8.08 -5.35
N ALA A 6 17.20 8.74 -4.29
CA ALA A 6 17.55 10.12 -3.94
C ALA A 6 17.35 10.35 -2.44
N VAL A 7 17.86 11.47 -1.94
CA VAL A 7 17.65 11.88 -0.54
C VAL A 7 16.14 11.98 -0.24
N GLY A 8 15.71 11.32 0.82
CA GLY A 8 14.31 11.27 1.24
C GLY A 8 13.41 10.37 0.40
N ARG A 9 13.95 9.65 -0.59
CA ARG A 9 13.20 8.65 -1.36
C ARG A 9 13.53 7.23 -0.91
N CYS A 10 12.53 6.39 -0.84
CA CYS A 10 12.65 5.02 -0.37
C CYS A 10 11.73 4.11 -1.19
N GLU A 11 12.30 3.16 -1.91
CA GLU A 11 11.58 2.31 -2.86
C GLU A 11 11.92 0.82 -2.68
N GLN A 12 10.97 -0.05 -3.03
CA GLN A 12 11.15 -1.50 -3.03
C GLN A 12 10.50 -2.11 -4.29
N GLN A 13 11.10 -3.19 -4.80
CA GLN A 13 10.50 -3.99 -5.88
C GLN A 13 9.49 -4.97 -5.29
N ALA A 14 8.24 -4.91 -5.74
CA ALA A 14 7.18 -5.78 -5.23
C ALA A 14 7.44 -7.27 -5.52
N GLU A 15 8.10 -7.56 -6.62
CA GLU A 15 8.49 -8.91 -7.01
C GLU A 15 9.45 -9.56 -5.99
N HIS A 16 10.27 -8.73 -5.31
CA HIS A 16 11.16 -9.23 -4.26
C HIS A 16 10.38 -9.68 -3.01
N TRP A 17 9.23 -9.06 -2.71
CA TRP A 17 8.36 -9.51 -1.61
C TRP A 17 7.81 -10.91 -1.92
N TRP A 18 7.29 -11.07 -3.14
CA TRP A 18 6.75 -12.36 -3.57
C TRP A 18 7.81 -13.46 -3.63
N ALA A 19 8.98 -13.14 -4.19
CA ALA A 19 10.10 -14.08 -4.24
C ALA A 19 10.52 -14.54 -2.84
N ALA A 20 10.62 -13.61 -1.87
CA ALA A 20 10.95 -13.94 -0.49
C ALA A 20 9.88 -14.82 0.19
N VAL A 21 8.59 -14.56 -0.05
CA VAL A 21 7.50 -15.42 0.43
C VAL A 21 7.63 -16.84 -0.14
N CYS A 22 7.84 -16.96 -1.45
CA CYS A 22 8.02 -18.25 -2.10
C CYS A 22 9.22 -19.02 -1.57
N GLU A 23 10.36 -18.35 -1.37
CA GLU A 23 11.57 -18.96 -0.83
C GLU A 23 11.34 -19.46 0.60
N THR A 24 10.82 -18.59 1.47
CA THR A 24 10.53 -18.95 2.88
C THR A 24 9.54 -20.11 2.99
N VAL A 25 8.47 -20.11 2.18
CA VAL A 25 7.49 -21.21 2.19
C VAL A 25 8.12 -22.52 1.70
N ARG A 26 8.96 -22.48 0.66
CA ARG A 26 9.67 -23.68 0.19
C ARG A 26 10.62 -24.24 1.25
N GLU A 27 11.35 -23.39 1.96
CA GLU A 27 12.23 -23.81 3.05
C GLU A 27 11.46 -24.44 4.20
N LEU A 28 10.35 -23.81 4.63
CA LEU A 28 9.50 -24.33 5.70
C LEU A 28 8.82 -25.66 5.33
N CYS A 29 8.46 -25.83 4.06
CA CYS A 29 7.77 -27.02 3.54
C CYS A 29 8.71 -28.05 2.89
N ILE A 30 10.01 -27.98 3.18
CA ILE A 30 10.98 -28.98 2.70
C ILE A 30 10.61 -30.39 3.20
N ASP A 31 10.09 -30.48 4.44
CA ASP A 31 9.53 -31.70 4.99
C ASP A 31 8.07 -31.87 4.51
N PRO A 32 7.76 -32.93 3.76
CA PRO A 32 6.40 -33.19 3.27
C PRO A 32 5.36 -33.33 4.38
N GLU A 33 5.74 -33.80 5.56
CA GLU A 33 4.81 -33.93 6.70
C GLU A 33 4.39 -32.54 7.21
N ILE A 34 5.30 -31.57 7.21
CA ILE A 34 4.97 -30.18 7.56
C ILE A 34 4.03 -29.59 6.50
N ALA A 35 4.36 -29.74 5.22
CA ALA A 35 3.54 -29.24 4.12
C ALA A 35 2.09 -29.73 4.16
N GLN A 36 1.89 -31.02 4.46
CA GLN A 36 0.54 -31.64 4.56
C GLN A 36 -0.28 -31.14 5.77
N ARG A 37 0.38 -30.59 6.79
CA ARG A 37 -0.28 -30.10 8.02
C ARG A 37 -0.61 -28.62 7.97
N VAL A 38 -0.13 -27.87 6.98
CA VAL A 38 -0.48 -26.44 6.81
C VAL A 38 -1.95 -26.34 6.42
N SER A 39 -2.76 -25.70 7.26
CA SER A 39 -4.19 -25.51 7.04
C SER A 39 -4.56 -24.04 6.81
N ALA A 40 -3.70 -23.10 7.14
CA ALA A 40 -3.94 -21.67 6.98
C ALA A 40 -2.63 -20.88 6.90
N ILE A 41 -2.69 -19.71 6.24
CA ILE A 41 -1.60 -18.71 6.19
C ILE A 41 -2.16 -17.39 6.71
N SER A 42 -1.40 -16.70 7.54
CA SER A 42 -1.68 -15.34 7.97
C SER A 42 -0.51 -14.44 7.60
N LEU A 43 -0.82 -13.19 7.25
CA LEU A 43 0.19 -12.22 6.82
C LEU A 43 0.46 -11.21 7.95
N SER A 44 1.74 -10.94 8.20
CA SER A 44 2.21 -9.79 8.96
C SER A 44 3.21 -9.04 8.09
N THR A 45 2.89 -7.82 7.71
CA THR A 45 3.64 -7.06 6.70
C THR A 45 3.90 -5.63 7.16
N GLN A 46 4.78 -4.92 6.46
CA GLN A 46 4.82 -3.46 6.58
C GLN A 46 3.51 -2.86 6.03
N GLY A 47 2.99 -1.83 6.72
CA GLY A 47 1.87 -1.02 6.23
C GLY A 47 2.35 0.21 5.46
N GLY A 48 1.42 0.93 4.83
CA GLY A 48 1.69 2.27 4.29
C GLY A 48 2.58 2.33 3.04
N THR A 49 2.86 1.21 2.40
CA THR A 49 3.70 1.12 1.19
C THR A 49 2.81 0.83 -0.02
N VAL A 50 2.86 1.65 -1.07
CA VAL A 50 2.01 1.52 -2.26
C VAL A 50 2.80 1.07 -3.48
N VAL A 51 2.23 0.11 -4.21
CA VAL A 51 2.67 -0.30 -5.54
C VAL A 51 1.50 -0.21 -6.53
N PRO A 52 1.60 0.58 -7.61
CA PRO A 52 0.67 0.53 -8.73
C PRO A 52 0.94 -0.72 -9.57
N VAL A 53 -0.11 -1.48 -9.86
CA VAL A 53 -0.05 -2.69 -10.69
C VAL A 53 -1.03 -2.61 -11.84
N ASP A 54 -0.72 -3.30 -12.94
CA ASP A 54 -1.63 -3.49 -14.06
C ASP A 54 -2.62 -4.65 -13.83
N ASP A 55 -3.44 -4.94 -14.84
CA ASP A 55 -4.44 -6.03 -14.77
C ASP A 55 -3.83 -7.41 -14.58
N SER A 56 -2.57 -7.60 -14.95
CA SER A 56 -1.83 -8.86 -14.75
C SER A 56 -1.14 -8.95 -13.39
N ALA A 57 -1.33 -7.96 -12.51
CA ALA A 57 -0.64 -7.78 -11.23
C ALA A 57 0.87 -7.47 -11.37
N ALA A 58 1.35 -7.10 -12.56
CA ALA A 58 2.72 -6.65 -12.74
C ALA A 58 2.90 -5.22 -12.19
N ALA A 59 3.94 -5.00 -11.41
CA ALA A 59 4.25 -3.67 -10.89
C ALA A 59 4.65 -2.72 -12.02
N LEU A 60 4.02 -1.55 -12.06
CA LEU A 60 4.30 -0.51 -13.08
C LEU A 60 5.52 0.34 -12.74
N ARG A 61 5.93 0.30 -11.47
CA ARG A 61 7.12 0.94 -10.91
C ARG A 61 7.46 0.33 -9.56
N PRO A 62 8.66 0.60 -9.00
CA PRO A 62 8.95 0.26 -7.60
C PRO A 62 7.94 0.88 -6.65
N ALA A 63 7.59 0.16 -5.59
CA ALA A 63 6.70 0.64 -4.54
C ALA A 63 7.31 1.84 -3.79
N ILE A 64 6.46 2.81 -3.43
CA ILE A 64 6.84 3.92 -2.53
C ILE A 64 6.67 3.43 -1.09
N VAL A 65 7.77 3.40 -0.34
CA VAL A 65 7.78 2.85 1.02
C VAL A 65 7.27 3.89 2.03
N TRP A 66 6.68 3.43 3.12
CA TRP A 66 6.04 4.26 4.16
C TRP A 66 6.94 5.35 4.79
N ASN A 67 8.26 5.19 4.75
CA ASN A 67 9.23 6.18 5.24
C ASN A 67 9.79 7.09 4.13
N ASP A 68 9.20 7.05 2.95
CA ASP A 68 9.51 7.96 1.85
C ASP A 68 8.98 9.37 2.16
N LEU A 69 9.78 10.39 1.92
CA LEU A 69 9.46 11.77 2.26
C LEU A 69 9.05 12.62 1.06
N ARG A 70 8.84 12.00 -0.13
CA ARG A 70 8.52 12.75 -1.36
C ARG A 70 7.18 13.46 -1.33
N CYS A 71 6.21 12.95 -0.55
CA CYS A 71 4.83 13.44 -0.53
C CYS A 71 4.54 14.49 0.56
N LYS A 72 5.55 15.30 0.95
CA LYS A 72 5.37 16.34 1.98
C LYS A 72 4.45 17.47 1.54
N ASP A 73 4.52 17.82 0.27
CA ASP A 73 3.70 18.90 -0.30
C ASP A 73 2.24 18.45 -0.43
N GLU A 74 1.99 17.18 -0.74
CA GLU A 74 0.66 16.58 -0.76
C GLU A 74 0.03 16.56 0.63
N ALA A 75 0.81 16.27 1.67
CA ALA A 75 0.33 16.32 3.05
C ALA A 75 -0.01 17.77 3.49
N ALA A 76 0.76 18.76 3.05
CA ALA A 76 0.42 20.16 3.26
C ALA A 76 -0.84 20.57 2.48
N GLY A 77 -0.96 20.12 1.23
CA GLY A 77 -2.13 20.33 0.37
C GLY A 77 -3.41 19.73 0.96
N PHE A 78 -3.31 18.57 1.64
CA PHE A 78 -4.45 17.95 2.32
C PHE A 78 -5.11 18.92 3.31
N VAL A 79 -4.33 19.57 4.15
CA VAL A 79 -4.84 20.51 5.16
C VAL A 79 -5.51 21.72 4.49
N GLN A 80 -5.00 22.17 3.35
CA GLN A 80 -5.58 23.30 2.60
C GLN A 80 -6.90 22.91 1.91
N GLU A 81 -7.00 21.71 1.36
CA GLU A 81 -8.16 21.28 0.57
C GLU A 81 -9.28 20.68 1.44
N LEU A 82 -8.96 19.93 2.48
CA LEU A 82 -9.92 19.18 3.28
C LEU A 82 -10.04 19.67 4.74
N GLY A 83 -9.20 20.64 5.15
CA GLY A 83 -9.25 21.26 6.46
C GLY A 83 -8.33 20.59 7.50
N ASP A 84 -8.83 20.35 8.71
CA ASP A 84 -8.01 19.93 9.84
C ASP A 84 -7.47 18.49 9.71
N ALA A 85 -6.17 18.34 9.96
CA ALA A 85 -5.51 17.02 10.06
C ALA A 85 -6.13 16.11 11.16
N ALA A 86 -6.78 16.68 12.18
CA ALA A 86 -7.50 15.92 13.18
C ALA A 86 -8.66 15.10 12.57
N GLN A 87 -9.31 15.60 11.52
CA GLN A 87 -10.36 14.86 10.83
C GLN A 87 -9.84 13.57 10.17
N MET A 88 -8.60 13.59 9.68
CA MET A 88 -7.95 12.37 9.17
C MET A 88 -7.85 11.32 10.28
N TYR A 89 -7.38 11.71 11.45
CA TYR A 89 -7.28 10.80 12.59
C TYR A 89 -8.64 10.26 13.03
N GLU A 90 -9.65 11.12 13.13
CA GLU A 90 -11.00 10.71 13.53
C GLU A 90 -11.64 9.70 12.59
N LYS A 91 -11.41 9.84 11.29
CA LYS A 91 -11.93 8.94 10.26
C LYS A 91 -11.15 7.65 10.16
N THR A 92 -9.82 7.74 10.13
CA THR A 92 -8.98 6.61 9.73
C THR A 92 -8.27 5.92 10.91
N GLY A 93 -8.23 6.56 12.09
CA GLY A 93 -7.43 6.13 13.24
C GLY A 93 -5.94 6.45 13.12
N TRP A 94 -5.53 7.13 12.03
CA TRP A 94 -4.13 7.46 11.76
C TRP A 94 -3.92 8.95 11.58
N ALA A 95 -2.89 9.48 12.22
CA ALA A 95 -2.49 10.88 12.01
C ALA A 95 -2.05 11.11 10.57
N LEU A 96 -2.31 12.30 10.05
CA LEU A 96 -1.86 12.70 8.71
C LEU A 96 -0.34 12.51 8.59
N SER A 97 0.09 11.81 7.55
CA SER A 97 1.49 11.53 7.31
C SER A 97 1.79 11.48 5.80
N ALA A 98 2.86 12.17 5.41
CA ALA A 98 3.36 12.18 4.03
C ALA A 98 3.76 10.80 3.51
N GLY A 99 4.15 9.87 4.39
CA GLY A 99 4.59 8.52 4.03
C GLY A 99 3.45 7.53 3.80
N LEU A 100 2.17 7.93 3.89
CA LEU A 100 1.04 7.01 3.82
C LEU A 100 0.29 7.07 2.48
N PRO A 101 -0.44 6.01 2.12
CA PRO A 101 -0.96 5.78 0.78
C PRO A 101 -1.78 6.91 0.17
N ALA A 102 -2.65 7.59 0.92
CA ALA A 102 -3.44 8.70 0.37
C ALA A 102 -2.54 9.79 -0.24
N MET A 103 -1.42 10.12 0.42
CA MET A 103 -0.46 11.11 -0.07
C MET A 103 0.37 10.55 -1.23
N GLN A 104 0.73 9.26 -1.17
CA GLN A 104 1.48 8.60 -2.23
C GLN A 104 0.65 8.49 -3.53
N LEU A 105 -0.66 8.20 -3.43
CA LEU A 105 -1.57 8.19 -4.59
C LEU A 105 -1.69 9.59 -5.19
N ARG A 106 -1.90 10.61 -4.36
CA ARG A 106 -1.95 12.01 -4.81
C ARG A 106 -0.67 12.38 -5.56
N TRP A 107 0.49 12.04 -4.98
CA TRP A 107 1.78 12.28 -5.60
C TRP A 107 1.91 11.55 -6.94
N LEU A 108 1.54 10.27 -7.02
CA LEU A 108 1.57 9.50 -8.26
C LEU A 108 0.70 10.12 -9.35
N ARG A 109 -0.51 10.56 -8.99
CA ARG A 109 -1.41 11.24 -9.92
C ARG A 109 -0.79 12.51 -10.50
N ASP A 110 -0.19 13.31 -9.63
CA ASP A 110 0.27 14.66 -10.00
C ASP A 110 1.68 14.65 -10.66
N HIS A 111 2.55 13.68 -10.32
CA HIS A 111 3.93 13.61 -10.81
C HIS A 111 4.22 12.46 -11.79
N GLU A 112 3.43 11.38 -11.74
CA GLU A 112 3.54 10.23 -12.65
C GLU A 112 2.19 9.88 -13.27
N PRO A 113 1.50 10.82 -13.96
CA PRO A 113 0.13 10.64 -14.43
C PRO A 113 -0.03 9.46 -15.41
N GLN A 114 1.02 9.13 -16.16
CA GLN A 114 0.98 7.97 -17.07
C GLN A 114 0.99 6.65 -16.29
N THR A 115 1.80 6.54 -15.23
CA THR A 115 1.80 5.38 -14.34
C THR A 115 0.45 5.27 -13.62
N PHE A 116 -0.05 6.39 -13.09
CA PHE A 116 -1.34 6.44 -12.42
C PHE A 116 -2.49 5.99 -13.31
N ALA A 117 -2.57 6.50 -14.55
CA ALA A 117 -3.63 6.15 -15.50
C ALA A 117 -3.58 4.70 -16.03
N ARG A 118 -2.40 4.07 -16.02
CA ARG A 118 -2.22 2.67 -16.42
C ARG A 118 -2.46 1.68 -15.28
N ALA A 119 -2.47 2.15 -14.03
CA ALA A 119 -2.68 1.29 -12.89
C ALA A 119 -4.12 0.77 -12.86
N ALA A 120 -4.27 -0.55 -12.90
CA ALA A 120 -5.54 -1.22 -12.66
C ALA A 120 -5.88 -1.21 -11.15
N ARG A 121 -4.84 -1.26 -10.31
CA ARG A 121 -4.98 -1.21 -8.85
C ARG A 121 -3.77 -0.54 -8.21
N PHE A 122 -4.02 0.06 -7.04
CA PHE A 122 -2.97 0.52 -6.12
C PHE A 122 -3.01 -0.39 -4.90
N LEU A 123 -1.98 -1.22 -4.75
CA LEU A 123 -1.94 -2.24 -3.71
C LEU A 123 -0.92 -1.87 -2.64
N THR A 124 -1.20 -2.26 -1.40
CA THR A 124 -0.21 -2.28 -0.34
C THR A 124 0.42 -3.67 -0.23
N VAL A 125 1.42 -3.85 0.62
CA VAL A 125 2.13 -5.13 0.72
C VAL A 125 1.20 -6.30 1.05
N PRO A 126 0.27 -6.20 2.05
CA PRO A 126 -0.62 -7.32 2.34
C PRO A 126 -1.55 -7.65 1.19
N ASP A 127 -2.12 -6.65 0.50
CA ASP A 127 -3.03 -6.87 -0.62
C ASP A 127 -2.30 -7.50 -1.82
N TYR A 128 -1.06 -7.04 -2.08
CA TYR A 128 -0.23 -7.61 -3.14
C TYR A 128 0.08 -9.08 -2.88
N ILE A 129 0.54 -9.42 -1.66
CA ILE A 129 0.81 -10.81 -1.30
C ILE A 129 -0.46 -11.65 -1.28
N SER A 130 -1.60 -11.11 -0.80
CA SER A 130 -2.91 -11.78 -0.87
C SER A 130 -3.29 -12.09 -2.33
N LEU A 131 -3.14 -11.12 -3.23
CA LEU A 131 -3.39 -11.31 -4.66
C LEU A 131 -2.51 -12.42 -5.26
N MET A 132 -1.21 -12.42 -4.93
CA MET A 132 -0.27 -13.42 -5.43
C MET A 132 -0.54 -14.83 -4.89
N LEU A 133 -1.05 -14.95 -3.67
CA LEU A 133 -1.38 -16.24 -3.05
C LEU A 133 -2.73 -16.80 -3.52
N THR A 134 -3.72 -15.95 -3.73
CA THR A 134 -5.13 -16.38 -3.85
C THR A 134 -5.81 -15.92 -5.15
N GLY A 135 -5.20 -15.02 -5.91
CA GLY A 135 -5.84 -14.33 -7.03
C GLY A 135 -6.80 -13.22 -6.61
N ILE A 136 -6.93 -12.92 -5.31
CA ILE A 136 -7.84 -11.91 -4.77
C ILE A 136 -7.04 -10.85 -4.02
N ALA A 137 -7.15 -9.59 -4.45
CA ALA A 137 -6.65 -8.46 -3.67
C ALA A 137 -7.62 -8.18 -2.53
N ALA A 138 -7.15 -8.33 -1.30
CA ALA A 138 -7.96 -8.09 -0.10
C ALA A 138 -7.10 -7.41 0.96
N ILE A 139 -7.73 -6.50 1.70
CA ILE A 139 -7.12 -5.75 2.80
C ILE A 139 -8.03 -5.82 4.02
N ASP A 140 -7.43 -5.93 5.19
CA ASP A 140 -8.18 -5.85 6.45
C ASP A 140 -8.46 -4.38 6.85
N PRO A 141 -9.47 -4.12 7.71
CA PRO A 141 -9.85 -2.77 8.11
C PRO A 141 -8.71 -1.96 8.78
N SER A 142 -7.79 -2.62 9.49
CA SER A 142 -6.66 -1.95 10.14
C SER A 142 -5.68 -1.40 9.10
N ASN A 143 -5.28 -2.22 8.13
CA ASN A 143 -4.43 -1.77 7.03
C ASN A 143 -5.15 -0.78 6.11
N ALA A 144 -6.46 -0.93 5.90
CA ALA A 144 -7.26 0.05 5.15
C ALA A 144 -7.26 1.43 5.84
N GLY A 145 -7.33 1.48 7.18
CA GLY A 145 -7.19 2.71 7.96
C GLY A 145 -5.82 3.38 7.77
N ILE A 146 -4.72 2.59 7.77
CA ILE A 146 -3.36 3.10 7.48
C ILE A 146 -3.29 3.79 6.11
N ASN A 147 -4.07 3.34 5.14
CA ASN A 147 -4.08 3.94 3.80
C ASN A 147 -4.63 5.36 3.78
N GLN A 148 -5.25 5.81 4.88
CA GLN A 148 -5.84 7.16 5.02
C GLN A 148 -6.93 7.47 3.97
N LEU A 149 -7.63 6.41 3.52
CA LEU A 149 -8.73 6.49 2.56
C LEU A 149 -10.03 5.87 3.12
N TYR A 150 -9.91 5.11 4.21
CA TYR A 150 -10.98 4.30 4.78
C TYR A 150 -11.47 4.87 6.10
N ASP A 151 -12.79 5.06 6.22
CA ASP A 151 -13.44 5.46 7.46
C ASP A 151 -13.70 4.23 8.32
N ILE A 152 -12.93 4.08 9.39
CA ILE A 152 -12.99 2.91 10.29
C ILE A 152 -14.29 2.85 11.10
N ARG A 153 -15.00 3.99 11.28
CA ARG A 153 -16.27 4.03 12.00
C ARG A 153 -17.43 3.62 11.10
N ARG A 154 -17.38 4.04 9.82
CA ARG A 154 -18.41 3.71 8.82
C ARG A 154 -18.16 2.36 8.15
N GLY A 155 -16.95 1.82 8.24
CA GLY A 155 -16.57 0.56 7.60
C GLY A 155 -16.53 0.64 6.07
N CYS A 156 -16.20 1.80 5.49
CA CYS A 156 -16.14 1.99 4.04
C CYS A 156 -15.10 3.06 3.65
N TYR A 157 -14.72 3.09 2.39
CA TYR A 157 -13.90 4.16 1.85
C TYR A 157 -14.64 5.50 1.92
N ASP A 158 -13.92 6.57 2.30
CA ASP A 158 -14.46 7.93 2.37
C ASP A 158 -14.29 8.63 1.02
N SER A 159 -15.41 9.13 0.46
CA SER A 159 -15.42 9.72 -0.88
C SER A 159 -14.58 10.98 -1.01
N ALA A 160 -14.47 11.80 0.06
CA ALA A 160 -13.64 13.01 0.02
C ALA A 160 -12.14 12.64 0.04
N LEU A 161 -11.75 11.62 0.81
CA LEU A 161 -10.38 11.12 0.85
C LEU A 161 -9.98 10.46 -0.48
N LEU A 162 -10.89 9.67 -1.08
CA LEU A 162 -10.68 9.09 -2.42
C LEU A 162 -10.52 10.20 -3.47
N GLN A 163 -11.40 11.20 -3.48
CA GLN A 163 -11.32 12.32 -4.42
C GLN A 163 -10.00 13.08 -4.26
N PHE A 164 -9.55 13.32 -3.04
CA PHE A 164 -8.25 13.95 -2.77
C PHE A 164 -7.10 13.16 -3.38
N ALA A 165 -7.09 11.85 -3.16
CA ALA A 165 -6.07 10.95 -3.70
C ALA A 165 -6.16 10.78 -5.23
N GLY A 166 -7.33 11.04 -5.83
CA GLY A 166 -7.62 10.82 -7.24
C GLY A 166 -8.05 9.40 -7.57
N ALA A 167 -8.49 8.65 -6.56
CA ALA A 167 -8.89 7.25 -6.70
C ALA A 167 -10.42 7.10 -6.79
#